data_00d26fb391bbec1859a2c1f9a54d56cb
#
_entry.id   00d26fb391bbec1859a2c1f9a54d56cb
#
_cell.length_a   1.000
_cell.length_b   1.000
_cell.length_c   1.000
_cell.angle_alpha   90.00
_cell.angle_beta   90.00
_cell.angle_gamma   90.00
#
_symmetry.space_group_name_H-M   'P 1'
#
loop_
_entity.id
_entity.type
_entity.pdbx_description
1 polymer ?
#
loop_
_entity_poly.entity_id
_entity_poly.type
_entity_poly.pdbx_seq_one_letter_code
_entity_poly.pdbx_strand_id
1 'polypeptide(L)'
;MADIKKVGRPSITDSEPPAHILEGLLHKSRGDSWVQAAKKVGIKYQTLKEWYDKNLEARNYYKEHTKLRNEKIQDNLDNAYEILIDEAPAISKEFIKLIKSDKIKPYTKAELFSNFYRVIERGWSDKKLNEALLETKERIDSLESGRSPRLIEYPTN
;
A
#
# COMPACT_ATOMS: atom_id res chain seq x y z
N MET A 1 49.41 36.54 -12.93
CA MET A 1 49.05 35.23 -12.34
C MET A 1 47.53 35.24 -12.12
N ALA A 2 46.80 34.46 -12.88
CA ALA A 2 45.34 34.40 -12.76
C ALA A 2 44.97 33.50 -11.58
N ASP A 3 44.25 34.03 -10.60
CA ASP A 3 43.70 33.29 -9.50
C ASP A 3 42.70 32.24 -10.03
N ILE A 4 43.10 30.96 -10.02
CA ILE A 4 42.23 29.86 -10.29
C ILE A 4 41.28 29.76 -9.06
N LYS A 5 40.09 30.37 -9.14
CA LYS A 5 39.03 30.17 -8.19
C LYS A 5 38.77 28.64 -8.12
N LYS A 6 39.13 28.02 -7.01
CA LYS A 6 38.69 26.64 -6.71
C LYS A 6 37.15 26.65 -6.74
N VAL A 7 36.58 26.16 -7.83
CA VAL A 7 35.14 25.90 -7.91
C VAL A 7 34.88 24.84 -6.83
N GLY A 8 34.26 25.27 -5.73
CA GLY A 8 33.86 24.37 -4.66
C GLY A 8 32.93 23.28 -5.22
N ARG A 9 33.02 22.08 -4.68
CA ARG A 9 32.11 20.98 -5.03
C ARG A 9 30.68 21.49 -4.87
N PRO A 10 29.78 21.37 -5.89
CA PRO A 10 28.43 21.86 -5.80
C PRO A 10 27.74 21.28 -4.55
N SER A 11 26.97 22.11 -3.86
CA SER A 11 26.23 21.68 -2.68
C SER A 11 25.18 20.64 -3.08
N ILE A 12 25.06 19.57 -2.33
CA ILE A 12 24.01 18.54 -2.52
C ILE A 12 22.61 19.18 -2.55
N THR A 13 22.44 20.26 -1.80
CA THR A 13 21.14 20.96 -1.65
C THR A 13 20.62 21.54 -2.97
N ASP A 14 21.56 22.06 -3.81
CA ASP A 14 21.22 22.87 -4.98
C ASP A 14 21.60 22.19 -6.29
N SER A 15 22.11 20.96 -6.24
CA SER A 15 22.50 20.19 -7.41
C SER A 15 21.43 19.16 -7.79
N GLU A 16 21.27 18.95 -9.08
CA GLU A 16 20.44 17.87 -9.62
C GLU A 16 20.95 16.51 -9.12
N PRO A 17 20.07 15.62 -8.61
CA PRO A 17 20.48 14.31 -8.14
C PRO A 17 21.03 13.46 -9.29
N PRO A 18 22.24 12.91 -9.17
CA PRO A 18 22.79 12.01 -10.19
C PRO A 18 21.92 10.78 -10.40
N ALA A 19 21.92 10.23 -11.63
CA ALA A 19 21.08 9.08 -12.00
C ALA A 19 21.22 7.88 -11.04
N HIS A 20 22.44 7.56 -10.60
CA HIS A 20 22.68 6.46 -9.66
C HIS A 20 22.09 6.72 -8.26
N ILE A 21 21.93 7.98 -7.84
CA ILE A 21 21.22 8.34 -6.60
C ILE A 21 19.72 8.10 -6.77
N LEU A 22 19.14 8.56 -7.88
CA LEU A 22 17.72 8.33 -8.18
C LEU A 22 17.42 6.83 -8.29
N GLU A 23 18.26 6.06 -8.95
CA GLU A 23 18.13 4.60 -9.03
C GLU A 23 18.22 3.93 -7.65
N GLY A 24 19.14 4.35 -6.79
CA GLY A 24 19.23 3.89 -5.41
C GLY A 24 17.96 4.21 -4.61
N LEU A 25 17.40 5.40 -4.77
CA LEU A 25 16.14 5.81 -4.13
C LEU A 25 14.94 5.03 -4.68
N LEU A 26 14.94 4.68 -5.98
CA LEU A 26 13.95 3.82 -6.58
C LEU A 26 13.98 2.40 -5.98
N HIS A 27 15.16 1.83 -5.78
CA HIS A 27 15.32 0.56 -5.07
C HIS A 27 14.79 0.64 -3.63
N LYS A 28 15.11 1.73 -2.94
CA LYS A 28 14.59 1.99 -1.58
C LYS A 28 13.07 2.11 -1.55
N SER A 29 12.45 2.81 -2.50
CA SER A 29 10.99 2.94 -2.60
C SER A 29 10.30 1.58 -2.86
N ARG A 30 10.97 0.63 -3.48
CA ARG A 30 10.50 -0.74 -3.74
C ARG A 30 10.57 -1.66 -2.52
N GLY A 31 11.13 -1.19 -1.39
CA GLY A 31 11.16 -1.93 -0.13
C GLY A 31 12.54 -2.43 0.28
N ASP A 32 13.59 -2.18 -0.51
CA ASP A 32 14.95 -2.50 -0.09
C ASP A 32 15.34 -1.69 1.15
N SER A 33 16.23 -2.24 1.99
CA SER A 33 16.88 -1.46 3.04
C SER A 33 17.81 -0.40 2.42
N TRP A 34 18.16 0.66 3.16
CA TRP A 34 19.12 1.67 2.70
C TRP A 34 20.45 1.06 2.24
N VAL A 35 20.92 0.04 2.96
CA VAL A 35 22.16 -0.67 2.67
C VAL A 35 22.06 -1.48 1.36
N GLN A 36 20.95 -2.19 1.17
CA GLN A 36 20.69 -2.99 -0.04
C GLN A 36 20.54 -2.09 -1.27
N ALA A 37 19.76 -1.02 -1.17
CA ALA A 37 19.56 -0.06 -2.25
C ALA A 37 20.88 0.58 -2.69
N ALA A 38 21.69 1.06 -1.73
CA ALA A 38 23.00 1.64 -2.00
C ALA A 38 24.00 0.63 -2.62
N LYS A 39 23.98 -0.62 -2.13
CA LYS A 39 24.83 -1.69 -2.68
C LYS A 39 24.50 -2.00 -4.15
N LYS A 40 23.23 -1.99 -4.53
CA LYS A 40 22.77 -2.25 -5.91
C LYS A 40 23.31 -1.21 -6.91
N VAL A 41 23.47 0.03 -6.47
CA VAL A 41 24.00 1.13 -7.31
C VAL A 41 25.46 1.47 -7.04
N GLY A 42 26.16 0.63 -6.25
CA GLY A 42 27.61 0.73 -6.03
C GLY A 42 28.07 1.92 -5.19
N ILE A 43 27.21 2.45 -4.29
CA ILE A 43 27.55 3.59 -3.41
C ILE A 43 27.44 3.23 -1.94
N LYS A 44 27.97 4.09 -1.06
CA LYS A 44 27.79 3.97 0.38
C LYS A 44 26.37 4.37 0.78
N TYR A 45 25.76 3.62 1.70
CA TYR A 45 24.40 3.93 2.16
C TYR A 45 24.27 5.34 2.79
N GLN A 46 25.33 5.82 3.42
CA GLN A 46 25.42 7.18 3.98
C GLN A 46 25.26 8.23 2.88
N THR A 47 25.91 8.04 1.74
CA THR A 47 25.79 8.93 0.59
C THR A 47 24.37 8.97 0.05
N LEU A 48 23.72 7.81 -0.13
CA LEU A 48 22.33 7.73 -0.58
C LEU A 48 21.39 8.42 0.40
N LYS A 49 21.58 8.17 1.70
CA LYS A 49 20.78 8.79 2.75
C LYS A 49 21.01 10.29 2.84
N GLU A 50 22.25 10.75 2.69
CA GLU A 50 22.58 12.17 2.70
C GLU A 50 21.89 12.93 1.56
N TRP A 51 21.83 12.37 0.35
CA TRP A 51 21.05 12.92 -0.75
C TRP A 51 19.57 13.01 -0.43
N TYR A 52 18.99 11.96 0.12
CA TYR A 52 17.60 11.97 0.55
C TYR A 52 17.31 13.05 1.63
N ASP A 53 18.21 13.18 2.61
CA ASP A 53 18.00 14.10 3.73
C ASP A 53 18.19 15.57 3.33
N LYS A 54 19.14 15.88 2.43
CA LYS A 54 19.55 17.25 2.11
C LYS A 54 18.99 17.78 0.79
N ASN A 55 18.64 16.91 -0.17
CA ASN A 55 18.18 17.33 -1.49
C ASN A 55 16.66 17.17 -1.61
N LEU A 56 15.98 18.26 -1.96
CA LEU A 56 14.52 18.28 -2.05
C LEU A 56 14.00 17.43 -3.21
N GLU A 57 14.66 17.48 -4.37
CA GLU A 57 14.28 16.74 -5.57
C GLU A 57 14.44 15.25 -5.36
N ALA A 58 15.56 14.78 -4.80
CA ALA A 58 15.78 13.39 -4.42
C ALA A 58 14.71 12.88 -3.44
N ARG A 59 14.32 13.71 -2.48
CA ARG A 59 13.25 13.38 -1.52
C ARG A 59 11.88 13.29 -2.18
N ASN A 60 11.56 14.22 -3.08
CA ASN A 60 10.28 14.21 -3.81
C ASN A 60 10.19 13.00 -4.72
N TYR A 61 11.26 12.69 -5.46
CA TYR A 61 11.36 11.49 -6.28
C TYR A 61 11.07 10.21 -5.47
N TYR A 62 11.71 10.06 -4.33
CA TYR A 62 11.46 8.91 -3.43
C TYR A 62 9.99 8.84 -2.96
N LYS A 63 9.41 9.97 -2.54
CA LYS A 63 8.02 10.03 -2.06
C LYS A 63 7.02 9.65 -3.15
N GLU A 64 7.22 10.17 -4.36
CA GLU A 64 6.39 9.87 -5.52
C GLU A 64 6.40 8.37 -5.85
N HIS A 65 7.59 7.78 -5.97
CA HIS A 65 7.71 6.35 -6.25
C HIS A 65 7.19 5.46 -5.12
N THR A 66 7.28 5.90 -3.87
CA THR A 66 6.69 5.20 -2.73
C THR A 66 5.16 5.25 -2.80
N LYS A 67 4.59 6.40 -3.16
CA LYS A 67 3.14 6.58 -3.36
C LYS A 67 2.62 5.66 -4.46
N LEU A 68 3.24 5.70 -5.64
CA LEU A 68 2.87 4.84 -6.78
C LEU A 68 2.94 3.34 -6.43
N ARG A 69 3.95 2.93 -5.66
CA ARG A 69 4.03 1.55 -5.18
C ARG A 69 2.86 1.19 -4.26
N ASN A 70 2.53 2.08 -3.32
CA ASN A 70 1.46 1.81 -2.36
C ASN A 70 0.10 1.76 -3.06
N GLU A 71 -0.16 2.63 -4.02
CA GLU A 71 -1.34 2.60 -4.88
C GLU A 71 -1.45 1.25 -5.60
N LYS A 72 -0.36 0.81 -6.25
CA LYS A 72 -0.36 -0.49 -6.93
C LYS A 72 -0.55 -1.69 -5.99
N ILE A 73 -0.04 -1.62 -4.76
CA ILE A 73 -0.28 -2.65 -3.75
C ILE A 73 -1.76 -2.66 -3.37
N GLN A 74 -2.36 -1.49 -3.19
CA GLN A 74 -3.78 -1.37 -2.85
C GLN A 74 -4.65 -1.93 -3.98
N ASP A 75 -4.41 -1.54 -5.22
CA ASP A 75 -5.13 -2.07 -6.39
C ASP A 75 -5.05 -3.61 -6.47
N ASN A 76 -3.87 -4.18 -6.22
CA ASN A 76 -3.70 -5.64 -6.20
C ASN A 76 -4.46 -6.31 -5.04
N LEU A 77 -4.53 -5.67 -3.88
CA LEU A 77 -5.31 -6.16 -2.75
C LEU A 77 -6.80 -6.11 -3.04
N ASP A 78 -7.28 -5.01 -3.61
CA ASP A 78 -8.69 -4.82 -3.98
C ASP A 78 -9.11 -5.87 -5.01
N ASN A 79 -8.31 -6.09 -6.05
CA ASN A 79 -8.54 -7.17 -7.03
C ASN A 79 -8.54 -8.56 -6.40
N ALA A 80 -7.64 -8.82 -5.44
CA ALA A 80 -7.62 -10.11 -4.74
C ALA A 80 -8.87 -10.30 -3.85
N TYR A 81 -9.36 -9.22 -3.24
CA TYR A 81 -10.62 -9.25 -2.48
C TYR A 81 -11.83 -9.52 -3.37
N GLU A 82 -11.93 -8.89 -4.54
CA GLU A 82 -13.00 -9.14 -5.51
C GLU A 82 -13.03 -10.62 -5.92
N ILE A 83 -11.87 -11.19 -6.29
CA ILE A 83 -11.76 -12.61 -6.63
C ILE A 83 -12.21 -13.50 -5.47
N LEU A 84 -11.80 -13.18 -4.24
CA LEU A 84 -12.20 -13.95 -3.05
C LEU A 84 -13.71 -13.87 -2.79
N ILE A 85 -14.33 -12.73 -3.01
CA ILE A 85 -15.78 -12.55 -2.86
C ILE A 85 -16.53 -13.36 -3.91
N ASP A 86 -16.09 -13.32 -5.16
CA ASP A 86 -16.72 -14.07 -6.26
C ASP A 86 -16.59 -15.57 -6.08
N GLU A 87 -15.45 -16.04 -5.60
CA GLU A 87 -15.19 -17.46 -5.34
C GLU A 87 -15.73 -17.97 -3.99
N ALA A 88 -16.11 -17.07 -3.09
CA ALA A 88 -16.57 -17.44 -1.74
C ALA A 88 -17.72 -18.47 -1.72
N PRO A 89 -18.73 -18.42 -2.63
CA PRO A 89 -19.78 -19.45 -2.67
C PRO A 89 -19.25 -20.83 -3.06
N ALA A 90 -18.30 -20.90 -3.99
CA ALA A 90 -17.68 -22.15 -4.42
C ALA A 90 -16.80 -22.74 -3.30
N ILE A 91 -15.94 -21.91 -2.71
CA ILE A 91 -15.09 -22.27 -1.57
C ILE A 91 -15.94 -22.75 -0.39
N SER A 92 -17.05 -22.07 -0.08
CA SER A 92 -17.97 -22.45 0.98
C SER A 92 -18.59 -23.84 0.75
N LYS A 93 -19.00 -24.15 -0.49
CA LYS A 93 -19.54 -25.46 -0.85
C LYS A 93 -18.50 -26.57 -0.68
N GLU A 94 -17.28 -26.37 -1.15
CA GLU A 94 -16.21 -27.36 -0.99
C GLU A 94 -15.83 -27.52 0.49
N PHE A 95 -15.80 -26.44 1.24
CA PHE A 95 -15.54 -26.46 2.67
C PHE A 95 -16.60 -27.26 3.45
N ILE A 96 -17.88 -27.06 3.13
CA ILE A 96 -18.97 -27.85 3.73
C ILE A 96 -18.85 -29.35 3.41
N LYS A 97 -18.47 -29.70 2.18
CA LYS A 97 -18.19 -31.10 1.80
C LYS A 97 -17.03 -31.67 2.61
N LEU A 98 -15.97 -30.89 2.80
CA LEU A 98 -14.80 -31.29 3.58
C LEU A 98 -15.15 -31.56 5.04
N ILE A 99 -15.93 -30.67 5.67
CA ILE A 99 -16.40 -30.85 7.05
C ILE A 99 -17.32 -32.09 7.21
N LYS A 100 -18.17 -32.38 6.23
CA LYS A 100 -19.05 -33.54 6.23
C LYS A 100 -18.33 -34.87 5.96
N SER A 101 -17.09 -34.82 5.48
CA SER A 101 -16.28 -35.98 5.16
C SER A 101 -15.82 -36.71 6.44
N ASP A 102 -16.03 -38.05 6.51
CA ASP A 102 -15.54 -38.86 7.62
C ASP A 102 -14.02 -39.11 7.59
N LYS A 103 -13.35 -38.68 6.51
CA LYS A 103 -11.89 -38.82 6.34
C LYS A 103 -11.08 -37.84 7.18
N ILE A 104 -11.70 -36.77 7.73
CA ILE A 104 -11.05 -35.74 8.50
C ILE A 104 -11.38 -35.88 9.99
N LYS A 105 -10.33 -35.83 10.82
CA LYS A 105 -10.50 -35.90 12.28
C LYS A 105 -11.31 -34.70 12.81
N PRO A 106 -12.13 -34.91 13.87
CA PRO A 106 -12.97 -33.83 14.43
C PRO A 106 -12.21 -32.58 14.82
N TYR A 107 -11.00 -32.71 15.39
CA TYR A 107 -10.14 -31.57 15.75
C TYR A 107 -9.74 -30.72 14.53
N THR A 108 -9.33 -31.40 13.46
CA THR A 108 -8.95 -30.70 12.21
C THR A 108 -10.14 -29.99 11.57
N LYS A 109 -11.36 -30.58 11.68
CA LYS A 109 -12.60 -29.93 11.23
C LYS A 109 -12.84 -28.61 11.99
N ALA A 110 -12.70 -28.65 13.31
CA ALA A 110 -12.91 -27.47 14.15
C ALA A 110 -11.89 -26.34 13.86
N GLU A 111 -10.63 -26.70 13.64
CA GLU A 111 -9.58 -25.76 13.29
C GLU A 111 -9.82 -25.10 11.90
N LEU A 112 -10.15 -25.91 10.90
CA LEU A 112 -10.52 -25.43 9.57
C LEU A 112 -11.73 -24.50 9.62
N PHE A 113 -12.76 -24.85 10.40
CA PHE A 113 -13.94 -24.01 10.57
C PHE A 113 -13.60 -22.66 11.21
N SER A 114 -12.79 -22.68 12.27
CA SER A 114 -12.37 -21.43 12.93
C SER A 114 -11.58 -20.51 12.00
N ASN A 115 -10.66 -21.06 11.21
CA ASN A 115 -9.86 -20.29 10.27
C ASN A 115 -10.71 -19.71 9.13
N PHE A 116 -11.62 -20.50 8.57
CA PHE A 116 -12.54 -20.05 7.52
C PHE A 116 -13.47 -18.94 8.02
N TYR A 117 -14.03 -19.08 9.21
CA TYR A 117 -14.89 -18.07 9.83
C TYR A 117 -14.15 -16.74 10.02
N ARG A 118 -12.90 -16.78 10.50
CA ARG A 118 -12.08 -15.56 10.68
C ARG A 118 -11.81 -14.83 9.36
N VAL A 119 -11.62 -15.55 8.26
CA VAL A 119 -11.40 -14.95 6.94
C VAL A 119 -12.67 -14.24 6.47
N ILE A 120 -13.83 -14.90 6.60
CA ILE A 120 -15.12 -14.30 6.24
C ILE A 120 -15.43 -13.09 7.11
N GLU A 121 -15.24 -13.18 8.42
CA GLU A 121 -15.53 -12.11 9.37
C GLU A 121 -14.68 -10.87 9.09
N ARG A 122 -13.39 -11.04 8.80
CA ARG A 122 -12.51 -9.94 8.41
C ARG A 122 -12.93 -9.29 7.09
N GLY A 123 -13.16 -10.08 6.06
CA GLY A 123 -13.60 -9.57 4.77
C GLY A 123 -14.92 -8.80 4.85
N TRP A 124 -15.86 -9.27 5.70
CA TRP A 124 -17.14 -8.59 5.90
C TRP A 124 -17.01 -7.29 6.71
N SER A 125 -16.12 -7.28 7.71
CA SER A 125 -15.81 -6.09 8.50
C SER A 125 -15.15 -5.01 7.65
N ASP A 126 -14.19 -5.38 6.82
CA ASP A 126 -13.48 -4.45 5.94
C ASP A 126 -14.42 -3.87 4.87
N LYS A 127 -15.32 -4.69 4.30
CA LYS A 127 -16.33 -4.22 3.35
C LYS A 127 -17.27 -3.19 3.99
N LYS A 128 -17.81 -3.46 5.18
CA LYS A 128 -18.66 -2.49 5.90
C LYS A 128 -17.93 -1.20 6.25
N LEU A 129 -16.65 -1.31 6.63
CA LEU A 129 -15.83 -0.13 6.91
C LEU A 129 -15.62 0.73 5.65
N ASN A 130 -15.31 0.09 4.52
CA ASN A 130 -15.14 0.78 3.25
C ASN A 130 -16.44 1.43 2.75
N GLU A 131 -17.57 0.75 2.88
CA GLU A 131 -18.90 1.31 2.57
C GLU A 131 -19.19 2.56 3.44
N ALA A 132 -18.94 2.50 4.75
CA ALA A 132 -19.09 3.63 5.65
C ALA A 132 -18.16 4.80 5.36
N LEU A 133 -16.90 4.52 4.96
CA LEU A 133 -15.94 5.54 4.55
C LEU A 133 -16.36 6.22 3.23
N LEU A 134 -16.85 5.46 2.26
CA LEU A 134 -17.35 5.99 0.99
C LEU A 134 -18.57 6.90 1.23
N GLU A 135 -19.53 6.45 2.02
CA GLU A 135 -20.71 7.23 2.40
C GLU A 135 -20.32 8.52 3.13
N THR A 136 -19.34 8.45 4.03
CA THR A 136 -18.82 9.62 4.73
C THR A 136 -18.16 10.61 3.77
N LYS A 137 -17.39 10.13 2.81
CA LYS A 137 -16.73 10.94 1.78
C LYS A 137 -17.77 11.64 0.89
N GLU A 138 -18.76 10.92 0.39
CA GLU A 138 -19.84 11.49 -0.42
C GLU A 138 -20.63 12.58 0.35
N ARG A 139 -20.77 12.39 1.65
CA ARG A 139 -21.41 13.36 2.54
C ARG A 139 -20.57 14.64 2.71
N ILE A 140 -19.25 14.49 2.85
CA ILE A 140 -18.32 15.63 2.91
C ILE A 140 -18.33 16.37 1.57
N ASP A 141 -18.21 15.68 0.45
CA ASP A 141 -18.21 16.26 -0.90
C ASP A 141 -19.53 17.01 -1.20
N SER A 142 -20.68 16.49 -0.72
CA SER A 142 -21.97 17.18 -0.85
C SER A 142 -22.08 18.44 0.03
N LEU A 143 -21.51 18.44 1.22
CA LEU A 143 -21.43 19.62 2.08
C LEU A 143 -20.52 20.71 1.51
N GLU A 144 -19.36 20.33 0.99
CA GLU A 144 -18.40 21.25 0.35
C GLU A 144 -18.97 21.85 -0.94
N SER A 145 -19.76 21.08 -1.71
CA SER A 145 -20.42 21.55 -2.95
C SER A 145 -21.68 22.38 -2.69
N GLY A 146 -22.07 22.62 -1.43
CA GLY A 146 -23.29 23.38 -1.05
C GLY A 146 -24.60 22.67 -1.44
N ARG A 147 -24.56 21.38 -1.79
CA ARG A 147 -25.75 20.56 -2.05
C ARG A 147 -26.23 19.95 -0.73
N SER A 148 -27.48 20.20 -0.36
CA SER A 148 -28.07 19.55 0.81
C SER A 148 -27.98 18.02 0.66
N PRO A 149 -27.44 17.30 1.66
CA PRO A 149 -27.40 15.84 1.60
C PRO A 149 -28.85 15.31 1.49
N ARG A 150 -29.09 14.39 0.55
CA ARG A 150 -30.35 13.66 0.50
C ARG A 150 -30.48 12.87 1.81
N LEU A 151 -31.52 13.18 2.57
CA LEU A 151 -31.87 12.39 3.75
C LEU A 151 -32.17 10.96 3.27
N ILE A 152 -31.35 10.01 3.70
CA ILE A 152 -31.66 8.60 3.51
C ILE A 152 -32.77 8.28 4.50
N GLU A 153 -33.98 8.10 3.98
CA GLU A 153 -35.11 7.61 4.79
C GLU A 153 -34.80 6.14 5.14
N TYR A 154 -34.50 5.90 6.40
CA TYR A 154 -34.44 4.54 6.92
C TYR A 154 -35.84 3.96 6.95
N PRO A 155 -36.08 2.76 6.41
CA PRO A 155 -37.37 2.09 6.57
C PRO A 155 -37.62 1.87 8.07
N THR A 156 -38.61 2.53 8.61
CA THR A 156 -39.13 2.26 9.95
C THR A 156 -39.85 0.91 9.92
N ASN A 157 -39.28 -0.09 10.58
CA ASN A 157 -39.99 -1.35 10.90
C ASN A 157 -40.91 -1.12 12.10
#